data_4bbad123524e9e6dbd701cd1646ffd57
#
_entry.id   4bbad123524e9e6dbd701cd1646ffd57
#
_cell.length_a   1.000
_cell.length_b   1.000
_cell.length_c   1.000
_cell.angle_alpha   90.00
_cell.angle_beta   90.00
_cell.angle_gamma   90.00
#
_symmetry.space_group_name_H-M   'P 1'
#
loop_
_entity.id
_entity.type
_entity.pdbx_description
1 polymer ?
#
loop_
_entity_poly.entity_id
_entity_poly.type
_entity_poly.pdbx_seq_one_letter_code
_entity_poly.pdbx_strand_id
1 'polypeptide(L)'
;MNLDEVINYPFEPIEQTYSERDVIIYALATGYATQPLDPRHLGFIYEESLSTAPTFANVLGFPGIWMMDPSVEIEWVKMLHAEHRMTLHRPLPTAASTVCTNRVTGVRDLGARGAMVHYQTDIALAGSGDPLATLITSLIARSDGGCGDWGEAPPPLEPVPPRSPDSTLELATTELQPLLYRLSGDMHPIHVDPDVAASAGLRRPLLHGLATKGMAGYALLRQFCDMDASRLTAMAVRFTRPVMPGDFLRFEFWGRAPGKIQFRAVAINEGHAPVLDRCEATII
;
A
#
# COMPACT_ATOMS: atom_id res chain seq x y z
N MET A 1 -11.67 15.79 16.23
CA MET A 1 -10.50 14.95 16.60
C MET A 1 -9.98 15.38 17.95
N ASN A 2 -9.84 14.45 18.88
CA ASN A 2 -9.11 14.64 20.13
C ASN A 2 -7.62 14.37 19.89
N LEU A 3 -6.79 15.43 19.74
CA LEU A 3 -5.39 15.28 19.37
C LEU A 3 -4.59 14.49 20.41
N ASP A 4 -4.83 14.73 21.71
CA ASP A 4 -4.09 14.06 22.79
C ASP A 4 -4.35 12.53 22.79
N GLU A 5 -5.57 12.10 22.53
CA GLU A 5 -5.92 10.67 22.41
C GLU A 5 -5.34 10.06 21.14
N VAL A 6 -5.31 10.82 20.05
CA VAL A 6 -4.72 10.34 18.77
C VAL A 6 -3.22 10.12 18.92
N ILE A 7 -2.48 11.06 19.47
CA ILE A 7 -1.00 10.96 19.57
C ILE A 7 -0.53 9.93 20.61
N ASN A 8 -1.35 9.67 21.61
CA ASN A 8 -1.06 8.70 22.68
C ASN A 8 -1.87 7.41 22.55
N TYR A 9 -2.45 7.15 21.37
CA TYR A 9 -3.30 5.98 21.19
C TYR A 9 -2.55 4.70 21.57
N PRO A 10 -3.11 3.87 22.46
CA PRO A 10 -2.42 2.73 23.06
C PRO A 10 -2.47 1.50 22.14
N PHE A 11 -1.69 1.55 21.06
CA PHE A 11 -1.59 0.38 20.17
C PHE A 11 -0.98 -0.81 20.89
N GLU A 12 -1.70 -1.92 20.92
CA GLU A 12 -1.13 -3.18 21.33
C GLU A 12 -0.23 -3.77 20.22
N PRO A 13 0.87 -4.44 20.58
CA PRO A 13 1.67 -5.19 19.61
C PRO A 13 0.82 -6.25 18.90
N ILE A 14 1.03 -6.41 17.60
CA ILE A 14 0.30 -7.38 16.78
C ILE A 14 1.24 -8.55 16.47
N GLU A 15 0.92 -9.72 16.99
CA GLU A 15 1.58 -10.96 16.59
C GLU A 15 0.85 -11.56 15.39
N GLN A 16 1.59 -11.85 14.33
CA GLN A 16 1.03 -12.39 13.09
C GLN A 16 1.94 -13.46 12.52
N THR A 17 1.37 -14.61 12.20
CA THR A 17 2.08 -15.68 11.48
C THR A 17 1.50 -15.78 10.08
N TYR A 18 2.37 -15.85 9.07
CA TYR A 18 2.00 -16.08 7.70
C TYR A 18 2.79 -17.26 7.11
N SER A 19 2.22 -17.89 6.11
CA SER A 19 2.73 -19.06 5.41
C SER A 19 3.04 -18.76 3.95
N GLU A 20 3.68 -19.68 3.26
CA GLU A 20 3.88 -19.64 1.80
C GLU A 20 2.57 -19.46 1.04
N ARG A 21 1.48 -20.09 1.53
CA ARG A 21 0.14 -19.92 0.94
C ARG A 21 -0.32 -18.47 0.97
N ASP A 22 -0.07 -17.74 2.06
CA ASP A 22 -0.48 -16.33 2.19
C ASP A 22 0.32 -15.45 1.24
N VAL A 23 1.62 -15.72 1.10
CA VAL A 23 2.51 -15.05 0.14
C VAL A 23 2.05 -15.28 -1.30
N ILE A 24 1.69 -16.51 -1.65
CA ILE A 24 1.16 -16.86 -2.99
C ILE A 24 -0.18 -16.18 -3.25
N ILE A 25 -1.12 -16.20 -2.29
CA ILE A 25 -2.42 -15.52 -2.43
C ILE A 25 -2.21 -14.03 -2.69
N TYR A 26 -1.33 -13.37 -1.94
CA TYR A 26 -1.00 -11.96 -2.15
C TYR A 26 -0.42 -11.72 -3.55
N ALA A 27 0.53 -12.55 -4.00
CA ALA A 27 1.13 -12.43 -5.32
C ALA A 27 0.09 -12.57 -6.44
N LEU A 28 -0.82 -13.56 -6.34
CA LEU A 28 -1.95 -13.73 -7.27
C LEU A 28 -2.86 -12.50 -7.29
N ALA A 29 -3.15 -11.93 -6.11
CA ALA A 29 -4.02 -10.77 -5.96
C ALA A 29 -3.38 -9.46 -6.46
N THR A 30 -2.06 -9.41 -6.64
CA THR A 30 -1.32 -8.21 -7.05
C THR A 30 -0.66 -8.32 -8.43
N GLY A 31 -1.08 -9.32 -9.23
CA GLY A 31 -0.76 -9.40 -10.65
C GLY A 31 0.49 -10.21 -11.00
N TYR A 32 1.13 -10.90 -10.05
CA TYR A 32 2.32 -11.71 -10.32
C TYR A 32 2.07 -12.93 -11.22
N ALA A 33 0.82 -13.32 -11.40
CA ALA A 33 0.42 -14.43 -12.27
C ALA A 33 0.12 -14.00 -13.72
N THR A 34 0.37 -12.73 -14.11
CA THR A 34 0.04 -12.26 -15.47
C THR A 34 0.88 -12.90 -16.57
N GLN A 35 1.99 -13.54 -16.23
CA GLN A 35 2.83 -14.31 -17.15
C GLN A 35 3.22 -15.66 -16.52
N PRO A 36 2.27 -16.59 -16.33
CA PRO A 36 2.49 -17.80 -15.54
C PRO A 36 3.42 -18.82 -16.22
N LEU A 37 3.78 -18.62 -17.48
CA LEU A 37 4.74 -19.47 -18.21
C LEU A 37 6.18 -18.92 -18.21
N ASP A 38 6.40 -17.72 -17.68
CA ASP A 38 7.74 -17.17 -17.48
C ASP A 38 8.29 -17.67 -16.13
N PRO A 39 9.40 -18.42 -16.11
CA PRO A 39 9.96 -18.97 -14.86
C PRO A 39 10.26 -17.93 -13.79
N ARG A 40 10.59 -16.69 -14.18
CA ARG A 40 10.86 -15.60 -13.23
C ARG A 40 9.61 -15.19 -12.46
N HIS A 41 8.43 -15.28 -13.08
CA HIS A 41 7.15 -14.99 -12.45
C HIS A 41 6.66 -16.15 -11.57
N LEU A 42 6.99 -17.39 -11.95
CA LEU A 42 6.71 -18.59 -11.14
C LEU A 42 7.36 -18.50 -9.76
N GLY A 43 8.52 -17.85 -9.62
CA GLY A 43 9.20 -17.64 -8.34
C GLY A 43 8.39 -16.87 -7.29
N PHE A 44 7.20 -16.35 -7.61
CA PHE A 44 6.30 -15.68 -6.66
C PHE A 44 5.01 -16.45 -6.39
N ILE A 45 4.73 -17.53 -7.14
CA ILE A 45 3.46 -18.27 -7.07
C ILE A 45 3.63 -19.77 -7.03
N TYR A 46 4.86 -20.28 -7.07
CA TYR A 46 5.20 -21.69 -7.04
C TYR A 46 6.21 -21.99 -5.92
N GLU A 47 5.87 -22.93 -5.05
CA GLU A 47 6.55 -23.19 -3.78
C GLU A 47 8.00 -23.64 -3.91
N GLU A 48 8.40 -24.32 -5.00
CA GLU A 48 9.76 -24.85 -5.14
C GLU A 48 10.86 -23.76 -5.29
N SER A 49 10.47 -22.56 -5.71
CA SER A 49 11.41 -21.44 -5.86
C SER A 49 10.85 -20.14 -5.32
N LEU A 50 9.98 -20.23 -4.31
CA LEU A 50 9.19 -19.12 -3.82
C LEU A 50 10.02 -17.98 -3.25
N SER A 51 9.70 -16.78 -3.69
CA SER A 51 10.14 -15.51 -3.15
C SER A 51 8.94 -14.68 -2.70
N THR A 52 9.09 -13.94 -1.64
CA THR A 52 8.03 -13.05 -1.17
C THR A 52 8.05 -11.73 -1.93
N ALA A 53 6.90 -11.31 -2.46
CA ALA A 53 6.76 -9.99 -3.04
C ALA A 53 7.13 -8.90 -2.02
N PRO A 54 8.01 -7.92 -2.33
CA PRO A 54 8.42 -6.87 -1.39
C PRO A 54 7.23 -6.15 -0.74
N THR A 55 6.20 -5.90 -1.54
CA THR A 55 4.98 -5.22 -1.11
C THR A 55 4.05 -6.07 -0.23
N PHE A 56 4.36 -7.35 0.02
CA PHE A 56 3.65 -8.17 1.01
C PHE A 56 3.74 -7.57 2.42
N ALA A 57 4.80 -6.81 2.72
CA ALA A 57 4.88 -6.04 3.97
C ALA A 57 3.63 -5.17 4.24
N ASN A 58 2.96 -4.69 3.19
CA ASN A 58 1.78 -3.82 3.31
C ASN A 58 0.59 -4.44 4.07
N VAL A 59 0.56 -5.77 4.19
CA VAL A 59 -0.54 -6.51 4.85
C VAL A 59 -0.16 -7.04 6.23
N LEU A 60 1.06 -6.73 6.68
CA LEU A 60 1.54 -7.10 8.01
C LEU A 60 1.31 -5.97 9.01
N GLY A 61 0.88 -6.32 10.21
CA GLY A 61 0.75 -5.40 11.35
C GLY A 61 -0.35 -4.34 11.20
N PHE A 62 -1.38 -4.58 10.39
CA PHE A 62 -2.51 -3.67 10.28
C PHE A 62 -3.25 -3.54 11.62
N PRO A 63 -3.32 -2.33 12.21
CA PRO A 63 -3.90 -2.14 13.55
C PRO A 63 -5.44 -2.07 13.54
N GLY A 64 -6.08 -2.50 12.46
CA GLY A 64 -7.52 -2.30 12.29
C GLY A 64 -7.85 -0.83 12.01
N ILE A 65 -9.14 -0.52 12.05
CA ILE A 65 -9.63 0.86 11.89
C ILE A 65 -9.68 1.50 13.29
N TRP A 66 -8.53 1.70 13.91
CA TRP A 66 -8.40 2.24 15.27
C TRP A 66 -9.06 3.62 15.45
N MET A 67 -9.25 4.38 14.36
CA MET A 67 -9.94 5.65 14.38
C MET A 67 -11.45 5.53 14.60
N MET A 68 -12.00 4.31 14.63
CA MET A 68 -13.38 4.05 15.07
C MET A 68 -13.52 4.15 16.59
N ASP A 69 -12.41 4.15 17.35
CA ASP A 69 -12.45 4.31 18.79
C ASP A 69 -13.07 5.68 19.14
N PRO A 70 -14.14 5.72 19.96
CA PRO A 70 -14.77 6.98 20.31
C PRO A 70 -13.86 7.98 21.01
N SER A 71 -12.80 7.54 21.68
CA SER A 71 -11.87 8.41 22.40
C SER A 71 -11.14 9.39 21.49
N VAL A 72 -10.82 8.97 20.25
CA VAL A 72 -10.08 9.82 19.29
C VAL A 72 -10.96 10.88 18.62
N GLU A 73 -12.27 10.77 18.70
CA GLU A 73 -13.25 11.73 18.15
C GLU A 73 -13.02 12.07 16.67
N ILE A 74 -12.62 11.09 15.86
CA ILE A 74 -12.43 11.25 14.42
C ILE A 74 -13.71 10.83 13.67
N GLU A 75 -14.15 11.63 12.69
CA GLU A 75 -15.21 11.23 11.76
C GLU A 75 -14.66 10.22 10.72
N TRP A 76 -14.37 9.00 11.20
CA TRP A 76 -13.65 7.96 10.45
C TRP A 76 -14.29 7.58 9.11
N VAL A 77 -15.62 7.72 8.96
CA VAL A 77 -16.35 7.42 7.71
C VAL A 77 -15.88 8.31 6.55
N LYS A 78 -15.38 9.50 6.85
CA LYS A 78 -14.86 10.45 5.86
C LYS A 78 -13.34 10.37 5.68
N MET A 79 -12.71 9.40 6.29
CA MET A 79 -11.26 9.22 6.16
C MET A 79 -10.87 8.66 4.80
N LEU A 80 -9.71 9.08 4.33
CA LEU A 80 -9.09 8.56 3.12
C LEU A 80 -7.66 8.12 3.39
N HIS A 81 -7.28 6.98 2.84
CA HIS A 81 -5.89 6.58 2.75
C HIS A 81 -5.19 7.44 1.67
N ALA A 82 -4.35 8.36 2.11
CA ALA A 82 -3.71 9.34 1.22
C ALA A 82 -2.36 8.88 0.70
N GLU A 83 -1.47 8.41 1.58
CA GLU A 83 -0.12 7.96 1.22
C GLU A 83 0.26 6.71 2.01
N HIS A 84 1.08 5.89 1.39
CA HIS A 84 1.66 4.73 2.05
C HIS A 84 3.12 4.55 1.64
N ARG A 85 4.01 4.43 2.62
CA ARG A 85 5.44 4.24 2.43
C ARG A 85 5.86 2.92 3.02
N MET A 86 6.85 2.30 2.39
CA MET A 86 7.44 1.03 2.80
C MET A 86 8.95 1.14 2.64
N THR A 87 9.68 0.73 3.66
CA THR A 87 11.12 0.49 3.60
C THR A 87 11.37 -0.94 4.07
N LEU A 88 12.03 -1.75 3.27
CA LEU A 88 12.48 -3.08 3.64
C LEU A 88 13.90 -3.01 4.20
N HIS A 89 14.12 -3.63 5.34
CA HIS A 89 15.43 -3.75 5.97
C HIS A 89 16.17 -5.02 5.52
N ARG A 90 15.40 -6.00 5.05
CA ARG A 90 15.87 -7.24 4.41
C ARG A 90 14.75 -7.86 3.56
N PRO A 91 15.05 -8.80 2.64
CA PRO A 91 14.03 -9.57 1.95
C PRO A 91 13.10 -10.27 2.95
N LEU A 92 11.79 -10.29 2.65
CA LEU A 92 10.81 -10.95 3.49
C LEU A 92 10.93 -12.47 3.34
N PRO A 93 10.92 -13.25 4.44
CA PRO A 93 10.81 -14.71 4.38
C PRO A 93 9.51 -15.16 3.67
N THR A 94 9.48 -16.37 3.14
CA THR A 94 8.26 -16.96 2.53
C THR A 94 7.25 -17.44 3.57
N ALA A 95 7.69 -17.65 4.80
CA ALA A 95 6.86 -17.90 5.97
C ALA A 95 7.55 -17.35 7.21
N ALA A 96 6.83 -16.73 8.12
CA ALA A 96 7.39 -16.22 9.37
C ALA A 96 6.29 -15.94 10.40
N SER A 97 6.72 -15.90 11.67
CA SER A 97 5.98 -15.22 12.74
C SER A 97 6.61 -13.84 12.96
N THR A 98 5.80 -12.81 13.02
CA THR A 98 6.22 -11.42 13.17
C THR A 98 5.57 -10.78 14.40
N VAL A 99 6.25 -9.80 14.96
CA VAL A 99 5.70 -8.86 15.93
C VAL A 99 5.72 -7.48 15.28
N CYS A 100 4.57 -6.83 15.24
CA CYS A 100 4.40 -5.52 14.65
C CYS A 100 3.98 -4.52 15.72
N THR A 101 4.63 -3.35 15.74
CA THR A 101 4.28 -2.26 16.65
C THR A 101 3.83 -1.04 15.86
N ASN A 102 2.78 -0.40 16.32
CA ASN A 102 2.22 0.79 15.70
C ASN A 102 2.37 2.00 16.62
N ARG A 103 2.59 3.18 16.03
CA ARG A 103 2.56 4.45 16.76
C ARG A 103 2.20 5.60 15.83
N VAL A 104 1.49 6.60 16.31
CA VAL A 104 1.33 7.88 15.61
C VAL A 104 2.67 8.61 15.63
N THR A 105 3.09 9.13 14.49
CA THR A 105 4.37 9.86 14.35
C THR A 105 4.16 11.34 14.07
N GLY A 106 3.01 11.73 13.56
CA GLY A 106 2.71 13.12 13.32
C GLY A 106 1.27 13.39 12.91
N VAL A 107 0.82 14.58 13.20
CA VAL A 107 -0.45 15.14 12.74
C VAL A 107 -0.16 16.49 12.08
N ARG A 108 -0.77 16.76 10.93
CA ARG A 108 -0.71 18.04 10.23
C ARG A 108 -2.12 18.57 10.05
N ASP A 109 -2.36 19.73 10.61
CA ASP A 109 -3.61 20.46 10.43
C ASP A 109 -3.63 21.08 9.02
N LEU A 110 -4.64 20.71 8.25
CA LEU A 110 -4.84 21.22 6.90
C LEU A 110 -5.95 22.28 6.84
N GLY A 111 -6.36 22.80 8.01
CA GLY A 111 -7.45 23.75 8.16
C GLY A 111 -8.76 23.22 7.60
N ALA A 112 -9.43 23.98 6.74
CA ALA A 112 -10.71 23.56 6.16
C ALA A 112 -10.66 22.26 5.33
N ARG A 113 -9.46 21.71 5.04
CA ARG A 113 -9.29 20.44 4.33
C ARG A 113 -9.20 19.22 5.26
N GLY A 114 -9.33 19.42 6.58
CA GLY A 114 -9.21 18.39 7.59
C GLY A 114 -7.82 18.31 8.22
N ALA A 115 -7.43 17.13 8.66
CA ALA A 115 -6.12 16.85 9.23
C ALA A 115 -5.50 15.61 8.57
N MET A 116 -4.16 15.57 8.48
CA MET A 116 -3.43 14.39 8.03
C MET A 116 -2.76 13.74 9.23
N VAL A 117 -3.12 12.49 9.49
CA VAL A 117 -2.56 11.66 10.55
C VAL A 117 -1.57 10.69 9.94
N HIS A 118 -0.34 10.67 10.47
CA HIS A 118 0.72 9.74 10.08
C HIS A 118 0.95 8.74 11.20
N TYR A 119 0.89 7.45 10.89
CA TYR A 119 1.33 6.42 11.83
C TYR A 119 2.34 5.49 11.18
N GLN A 120 3.25 4.99 12.00
CA GLN A 120 4.30 4.06 11.61
C GLN A 120 3.99 2.67 12.15
N THR A 121 4.25 1.66 11.33
CA THR A 121 4.27 0.26 11.70
C THR A 121 5.67 -0.27 11.53
N ASP A 122 6.29 -0.75 12.60
CA ASP A 122 7.56 -1.46 12.57
C ASP A 122 7.30 -2.95 12.65
N ILE A 123 7.85 -3.71 11.69
CA ILE A 123 7.65 -5.15 11.54
C ILE A 123 8.97 -5.85 11.81
N ALA A 124 8.99 -6.77 12.75
CA ALA A 124 10.15 -7.56 13.12
C ALA A 124 9.82 -9.05 13.18
N LEU A 125 10.85 -9.92 13.04
CA LEU A 125 10.70 -11.35 13.28
C LEU A 125 10.41 -11.61 14.76
N ALA A 126 9.41 -12.43 15.04
CA ALA A 126 9.15 -12.90 16.39
C ALA A 126 10.36 -13.71 16.90
N GLY A 127 10.68 -13.56 18.16
CA GLY A 127 11.77 -14.27 18.83
C GLY A 127 13.16 -13.62 18.66
N SER A 128 13.62 -13.30 17.44
CA SER A 128 14.91 -12.62 17.24
C SER A 128 14.81 -11.09 17.38
N GLY A 129 13.66 -10.51 17.07
CA GLY A 129 13.47 -9.05 16.98
C GLY A 129 14.13 -8.41 15.75
N ASP A 130 14.63 -9.21 14.81
CA ASP A 130 15.27 -8.70 13.59
C ASP A 130 14.30 -7.89 12.75
N PRO A 131 14.61 -6.62 12.40
CA PRO A 131 13.72 -5.78 11.63
C PRO A 131 13.55 -6.31 10.20
N LEU A 132 12.29 -6.39 9.74
CA LEU A 132 11.91 -6.76 8.39
C LEU A 132 11.55 -5.54 7.55
N ALA A 133 10.66 -4.71 8.05
CA ALA A 133 10.17 -3.54 7.34
C ALA A 133 9.68 -2.44 8.27
N THR A 134 9.67 -1.22 7.76
CA THR A 134 8.96 -0.07 8.35
C THR A 134 7.95 0.47 7.33
N LEU A 135 6.71 0.63 7.76
CA LEU A 135 5.65 1.25 6.98
C LEU A 135 5.26 2.60 7.59
N ILE A 136 4.88 3.56 6.75
CA ILE A 136 4.25 4.81 7.20
C ILE A 136 2.95 4.97 6.41
N THR A 137 1.84 4.99 7.14
CA THR A 137 0.51 5.23 6.59
C THR A 137 0.09 6.66 6.90
N SER A 138 -0.37 7.38 5.88
CA SER A 138 -0.89 8.74 6.01
C SER A 138 -2.37 8.74 5.64
N LEU A 139 -3.20 9.19 6.56
CA LEU A 139 -4.65 9.22 6.43
C LEU A 139 -5.15 10.67 6.50
N ILE A 140 -6.10 11.05 5.66
CA ILE A 140 -6.77 12.36 5.73
C ILE A 140 -8.11 12.20 6.42
N ALA A 141 -8.25 12.81 7.60
CA ALA A 141 -9.49 12.98 8.34
C ALA A 141 -10.12 14.31 7.89
N ARG A 142 -11.04 14.23 6.91
CA ARG A 142 -11.54 15.40 6.17
C ARG A 142 -12.34 16.41 6.99
N SER A 143 -12.94 15.95 8.09
CA SER A 143 -13.78 16.81 8.94
C SER A 143 -13.05 17.35 10.16
N ASP A 144 -11.78 17.00 10.34
CA ASP A 144 -11.08 17.12 11.62
C ASP A 144 -9.96 18.16 11.58
N GLY A 145 -10.11 19.23 10.78
CA GLY A 145 -9.19 20.37 10.78
C GLY A 145 -9.36 21.29 11.99
N GLY A 146 -8.37 22.12 12.25
CA GLY A 146 -8.31 22.99 13.43
C GLY A 146 -7.78 22.30 14.68
N CYS A 147 -7.21 21.09 14.54
CA CYS A 147 -6.66 20.30 15.66
C CYS A 147 -5.23 20.72 16.07
N GLY A 148 -4.54 21.48 15.20
CA GLY A 148 -3.12 21.83 15.39
C GLY A 148 -2.15 20.78 14.84
N ASP A 149 -0.89 21.15 14.72
CA ASP A 149 0.21 20.28 14.29
C ASP A 149 0.87 19.58 15.47
N TRP A 150 1.29 18.33 15.26
CA TRP A 150 2.10 17.60 16.24
C TRP A 150 3.09 16.64 15.55
N GLY A 151 4.24 16.40 16.20
CA GLY A 151 5.22 15.39 15.77
C GLY A 151 5.85 15.65 14.40
N GLU A 152 6.30 14.60 13.74
CA GLU A 152 7.00 14.68 12.46
C GLU A 152 6.17 14.04 11.34
N ALA A 153 5.96 14.80 10.26
CA ALA A 153 5.43 14.26 9.03
C ALA A 153 6.56 13.71 8.15
N PRO A 154 6.33 12.65 7.38
CA PRO A 154 7.28 12.24 6.38
C PRO A 154 7.49 13.36 5.33
N PRO A 155 8.68 13.46 4.70
CA PRO A 155 8.93 14.47 3.68
C PRO A 155 7.88 14.36 2.55
N PRO A 156 7.46 15.49 1.94
CA PRO A 156 6.47 15.44 0.86
C PRO A 156 6.95 14.62 -0.33
N LEU A 157 6.02 13.93 -0.97
CA LEU A 157 6.28 13.23 -2.23
C LEU A 157 6.34 14.23 -3.37
N GLU A 158 7.43 14.20 -4.14
CA GLU A 158 7.67 15.10 -5.24
C GLU A 158 6.79 14.79 -6.47
N PRO A 159 6.35 15.78 -7.22
CA PRO A 159 5.68 15.56 -8.50
C PRO A 159 6.56 14.78 -9.46
N VAL A 160 5.95 13.94 -10.30
CA VAL A 160 6.68 13.31 -11.41
C VAL A 160 7.19 14.38 -12.38
N PRO A 161 8.32 14.13 -13.10
CA PRO A 161 8.88 15.11 -14.03
C PRO A 161 7.90 15.52 -15.12
N PRO A 162 7.83 16.81 -15.51
CA PRO A 162 6.93 17.33 -16.55
C PRO A 162 7.45 17.00 -17.97
N ARG A 163 7.81 15.75 -18.21
CA ARG A 163 8.25 15.20 -19.49
C ARG A 163 7.68 13.83 -19.70
N SER A 164 7.76 13.28 -20.90
CA SER A 164 7.36 11.91 -21.18
C SER A 164 8.11 10.92 -20.26
N PRO A 165 7.45 9.82 -19.85
CA PRO A 165 8.10 8.77 -19.08
C PRO A 165 9.24 8.11 -19.87
N ASP A 166 10.26 7.62 -19.17
CA ASP A 166 11.36 6.89 -19.77
C ASP A 166 10.94 5.48 -20.20
N SER A 167 9.95 4.91 -19.50
CA SER A 167 9.34 3.62 -19.85
C SER A 167 7.92 3.51 -19.29
N THR A 168 7.13 2.58 -19.86
CA THR A 168 5.77 2.30 -19.43
C THR A 168 5.51 0.80 -19.38
N LEU A 169 4.57 0.39 -18.53
CA LEU A 169 4.06 -0.98 -18.46
C LEU A 169 2.54 -0.95 -18.23
N GLU A 170 1.80 -1.73 -19.00
CA GLU A 170 0.35 -1.83 -18.85
C GLU A 170 -0.03 -3.17 -18.20
N LEU A 171 -0.95 -3.11 -17.24
CA LEU A 171 -1.51 -4.27 -16.55
C LEU A 171 -3.03 -4.12 -16.48
N ALA A 172 -3.73 -5.21 -16.78
CA ALA A 172 -5.16 -5.29 -16.52
C ALA A 172 -5.42 -5.63 -15.05
N THR A 173 -6.40 -5.01 -14.45
CA THR A 173 -7.00 -5.51 -13.22
C THR A 173 -8.09 -6.52 -13.56
N THR A 174 -8.45 -7.36 -12.61
CA THR A 174 -9.51 -8.36 -12.79
C THR A 174 -10.61 -8.20 -11.75
N GLU A 175 -11.81 -8.65 -12.07
CA GLU A 175 -12.93 -8.62 -11.12
C GLU A 175 -12.73 -9.54 -9.91
N LEU A 176 -11.84 -10.53 -10.01
CA LEU A 176 -11.49 -11.42 -8.92
C LEU A 176 -10.44 -10.84 -7.95
N GLN A 177 -9.69 -9.83 -8.39
CA GLN A 177 -8.60 -9.27 -7.58
C GLN A 177 -9.03 -8.78 -6.20
N PRO A 178 -10.09 -7.99 -6.03
CA PRO A 178 -10.50 -7.58 -4.68
C PRO A 178 -10.94 -8.76 -3.82
N LEU A 179 -11.52 -9.82 -4.42
CA LEU A 179 -11.92 -11.04 -3.71
C LEU A 179 -10.71 -11.85 -3.22
N LEU A 180 -9.62 -11.84 -4.00
CA LEU A 180 -8.34 -12.46 -3.59
C LEU A 180 -7.61 -11.58 -2.58
N TYR A 181 -7.48 -10.27 -2.87
CA TYR A 181 -6.68 -9.37 -2.01
C TYR A 181 -7.21 -9.27 -0.59
N ARG A 182 -8.55 -9.25 -0.40
CA ARG A 182 -9.16 -9.21 0.93
C ARG A 182 -8.72 -10.37 1.84
N LEU A 183 -8.34 -11.51 1.26
CA LEU A 183 -7.84 -12.66 2.02
C LEU A 183 -6.48 -12.39 2.67
N SER A 184 -5.81 -11.32 2.29
CA SER A 184 -4.57 -10.87 2.92
C SER A 184 -4.80 -9.93 4.12
N GLY A 185 -6.05 -9.74 4.57
CA GLY A 185 -6.38 -9.08 5.85
C GLY A 185 -7.33 -7.89 5.76
N ASP A 186 -7.44 -7.20 4.63
CA ASP A 186 -8.39 -6.09 4.48
C ASP A 186 -9.76 -6.62 4.03
N MET A 187 -10.61 -6.90 5.02
CA MET A 187 -11.95 -7.47 4.82
C MET A 187 -13.06 -6.42 4.67
N HIS A 188 -12.70 -5.14 4.46
CA HIS A 188 -13.70 -4.07 4.39
C HIS A 188 -14.73 -4.34 3.28
N PRO A 189 -16.06 -4.30 3.57
CA PRO A 189 -17.09 -4.73 2.63
C PRO A 189 -17.20 -3.84 1.37
N ILE A 190 -16.68 -2.62 1.38
CA ILE A 190 -16.66 -1.72 0.22
C ILE A 190 -15.94 -2.33 -1.03
N HIS A 191 -15.12 -3.35 -0.81
CA HIS A 191 -14.37 -4.03 -1.85
C HIS A 191 -15.11 -5.23 -2.45
N VAL A 192 -16.25 -5.64 -1.86
CA VAL A 192 -16.96 -6.87 -2.28
C VAL A 192 -18.49 -6.73 -2.31
N ASP A 193 -19.06 -5.83 -1.50
CA ASP A 193 -20.50 -5.68 -1.36
C ASP A 193 -21.00 -4.51 -2.20
N PRO A 194 -21.86 -4.77 -3.24
CA PRO A 194 -22.39 -3.71 -4.10
C PRO A 194 -23.26 -2.69 -3.35
N ASP A 195 -24.00 -3.10 -2.32
CA ASP A 195 -24.87 -2.20 -1.57
C ASP A 195 -24.06 -1.25 -0.70
N VAL A 196 -22.98 -1.75 -0.09
CA VAL A 196 -22.01 -0.91 0.65
C VAL A 196 -21.29 0.06 -0.29
N ALA A 197 -20.85 -0.41 -1.46
CA ALA A 197 -20.24 0.45 -2.46
C ALA A 197 -21.20 1.55 -2.94
N ALA A 198 -22.46 1.21 -3.22
CA ALA A 198 -23.49 2.17 -3.62
C ALA A 198 -23.77 3.21 -2.54
N SER A 199 -23.82 2.81 -1.26
CA SER A 199 -24.00 3.73 -0.13
C SER A 199 -22.86 4.73 0.03
N ALA A 200 -21.64 4.34 -0.43
CA ALA A 200 -20.47 5.21 -0.49
C ALA A 200 -20.39 6.05 -1.79
N GLY A 201 -21.42 6.02 -2.65
CA GLY A 201 -21.48 6.77 -3.91
C GLY A 201 -20.67 6.15 -5.05
N LEU A 202 -20.27 4.88 -4.93
CA LEU A 202 -19.54 4.15 -5.95
C LEU A 202 -20.48 3.37 -6.87
N ARG A 203 -20.10 3.21 -8.13
CA ARG A 203 -20.88 2.43 -9.11
C ARG A 203 -20.87 0.92 -8.82
N ARG A 204 -19.80 0.44 -8.20
CA ARG A 204 -19.55 -0.97 -7.82
C ARG A 204 -18.40 -1.04 -6.81
N PRO A 205 -18.16 -2.19 -6.18
CA PRO A 205 -17.00 -2.40 -5.31
C PRO A 205 -15.69 -2.00 -5.99
N LEU A 206 -14.80 -1.36 -5.24
CA LEU A 206 -13.50 -0.89 -5.75
C LEU A 206 -12.38 -1.86 -5.41
N LEU A 207 -11.28 -1.79 -6.17
CA LEU A 207 -10.04 -2.48 -5.84
C LEU A 207 -9.37 -1.78 -4.64
N HIS A 208 -8.78 -2.55 -3.74
CA HIS A 208 -8.01 -2.02 -2.62
C HIS A 208 -6.86 -1.12 -3.11
N GLY A 209 -6.66 0.03 -2.47
CA GLY A 209 -5.55 0.91 -2.79
C GLY A 209 -4.19 0.21 -2.65
N LEU A 210 -4.02 -0.58 -1.59
CA LEU A 210 -2.79 -1.35 -1.37
C LEU A 210 -2.61 -2.49 -2.38
N ALA A 211 -3.68 -3.04 -2.98
CA ALA A 211 -3.54 -3.96 -4.12
C ALA A 211 -2.98 -3.23 -5.34
N THR A 212 -3.45 -2.00 -5.61
CA THR A 212 -2.90 -1.15 -6.69
C THR A 212 -1.42 -0.83 -6.44
N LYS A 213 -1.03 -0.56 -5.18
CA LYS A 213 0.39 -0.44 -4.79
C LYS A 213 1.16 -1.75 -5.00
N GLY A 214 0.56 -2.90 -4.69
CA GLY A 214 1.14 -4.22 -4.96
C GLY A 214 1.41 -4.43 -6.45
N MET A 215 0.45 -4.09 -7.31
CA MET A 215 0.62 -4.11 -8.78
C MET A 215 1.73 -3.18 -9.26
N ALA A 216 1.87 -2.01 -8.65
CA ALA A 216 3.00 -1.11 -8.94
C ALA A 216 4.34 -1.73 -8.53
N GLY A 217 4.40 -2.44 -7.40
CA GLY A 217 5.57 -3.22 -6.98
C GLY A 217 5.94 -4.30 -8.01
N TYR A 218 4.95 -5.07 -8.47
CA TYR A 218 5.16 -6.02 -9.57
C TYR A 218 5.69 -5.34 -10.84
N ALA A 219 5.10 -4.22 -11.24
CA ALA A 219 5.53 -3.48 -12.42
C ALA A 219 6.99 -2.98 -12.30
N LEU A 220 7.40 -2.53 -11.11
CA LEU A 220 8.79 -2.14 -10.81
C LEU A 220 9.75 -3.32 -10.87
N LEU A 221 9.38 -4.47 -10.28
CA LEU A 221 10.21 -5.69 -10.34
C LEU A 221 10.42 -6.14 -11.78
N ARG A 222 9.35 -6.14 -12.57
CA ARG A 222 9.40 -6.53 -13.97
C ARG A 222 10.25 -5.58 -14.83
N GLN A 223 10.16 -4.27 -14.57
CA GLN A 223 10.79 -3.25 -15.42
C GLN A 223 12.26 -2.99 -15.06
N PHE A 224 12.65 -3.14 -13.78
CA PHE A 224 13.94 -2.66 -13.28
C PHE A 224 14.73 -3.69 -12.47
N CYS A 225 14.10 -4.77 -12.02
CA CYS A 225 14.73 -5.71 -11.08
C CYS A 225 14.93 -7.11 -11.67
N ASP A 226 14.54 -7.36 -12.92
CA ASP A 226 14.53 -8.69 -13.52
C ASP A 226 13.81 -9.75 -12.66
N MET A 227 12.73 -9.32 -12.00
CA MET A 227 11.93 -10.09 -11.03
C MET A 227 12.69 -10.51 -9.76
N ASP A 228 13.84 -9.93 -9.45
CA ASP A 228 14.54 -10.14 -8.18
C ASP A 228 13.93 -9.25 -7.09
N ALA A 229 13.21 -9.89 -6.15
CA ALA A 229 12.54 -9.21 -5.03
C ALA A 229 13.50 -8.43 -4.12
N SER A 230 14.75 -8.87 -3.99
CA SER A 230 15.73 -8.25 -3.10
C SER A 230 16.15 -6.85 -3.53
N ARG A 231 15.92 -6.51 -4.80
CA ARG A 231 16.35 -5.24 -5.37
C ARG A 231 15.41 -4.07 -5.09
N LEU A 232 14.12 -4.30 -4.80
CA LEU A 232 13.17 -3.25 -4.44
C LEU A 232 13.16 -3.06 -2.92
N THR A 233 13.86 -2.02 -2.45
CA THR A 233 14.08 -1.81 -1.00
C THR A 233 13.18 -0.77 -0.37
N ALA A 234 12.64 0.17 -1.14
CA ALA A 234 11.68 1.15 -0.65
C ALA A 234 10.67 1.54 -1.72
N MET A 235 9.47 1.90 -1.27
CA MET A 235 8.40 2.35 -2.16
C MET A 235 7.45 3.27 -1.41
N ALA A 236 7.13 4.41 -2.02
CA ALA A 236 6.15 5.37 -1.52
C ALA A 236 5.14 5.70 -2.60
N VAL A 237 3.87 5.77 -2.24
CA VAL A 237 2.77 6.08 -3.16
C VAL A 237 1.80 7.08 -2.55
N ARG A 238 1.19 7.91 -3.39
CA ARG A 238 0.01 8.72 -3.07
C ARG A 238 -1.17 8.19 -3.86
N PHE A 239 -2.25 7.87 -3.14
CA PHE A 239 -3.53 7.47 -3.74
C PHE A 239 -4.31 8.72 -4.15
N THR A 240 -4.82 8.74 -5.39
CA THR A 240 -5.50 9.91 -5.92
C THR A 240 -6.94 9.63 -6.34
N ARG A 241 -7.21 8.43 -6.81
CA ARG A 241 -8.55 8.00 -7.26
C ARG A 241 -8.75 6.51 -7.01
N PRO A 242 -10.01 6.06 -6.84
CA PRO A 242 -10.31 4.64 -6.78
C PRO A 242 -10.00 3.96 -8.14
N VAL A 243 -9.64 2.68 -8.07
CA VAL A 243 -9.51 1.78 -9.21
C VAL A 243 -10.70 0.83 -9.21
N MET A 244 -11.34 0.69 -10.36
CA MET A 244 -12.44 -0.27 -10.51
C MET A 244 -11.87 -1.60 -11.03
N PRO A 245 -12.32 -2.75 -10.48
CA PRO A 245 -11.95 -4.05 -11.03
C PRO A 245 -12.29 -4.11 -12.52
N GLY A 246 -11.34 -4.58 -13.35
CA GLY A 246 -11.45 -4.54 -14.81
C GLY A 246 -10.83 -3.31 -15.48
N ASP A 247 -10.36 -2.31 -14.71
CA ASP A 247 -9.60 -1.21 -15.28
C ASP A 247 -8.24 -1.66 -15.82
N PHE A 248 -7.79 -1.01 -16.89
CA PHE A 248 -6.42 -1.13 -17.38
C PHE A 248 -5.56 -0.01 -16.78
N LEU A 249 -4.49 -0.40 -16.12
CA LEU A 249 -3.55 0.52 -15.50
C LEU A 249 -2.28 0.61 -16.33
N ARG A 250 -1.88 1.83 -16.68
CA ARG A 250 -0.56 2.10 -17.21
C ARG A 250 0.32 2.71 -16.14
N PHE A 251 1.39 2.03 -15.82
CA PHE A 251 2.47 2.51 -14.97
C PHE A 251 3.49 3.26 -15.83
N GLU A 252 3.81 4.47 -15.45
CA GLU A 252 4.73 5.36 -16.14
C GLU A 252 5.92 5.63 -15.22
N PHE A 253 7.13 5.47 -15.73
CA PHE A 253 8.36 5.50 -14.93
C PHE A 253 9.34 6.55 -15.44
N TRP A 254 10.01 7.24 -14.49
CA TRP A 254 11.10 8.19 -14.72
C TRP A 254 12.29 7.79 -13.87
N GLY A 255 13.44 7.56 -14.50
CA GLY A 255 14.68 7.16 -13.86
C GLY A 255 15.26 5.87 -14.41
N ARG A 256 16.38 5.43 -13.81
CA ARG A 256 17.10 4.20 -14.16
C ARG A 256 17.53 3.47 -12.90
N ALA A 257 17.49 2.14 -12.92
CA ALA A 257 18.06 1.31 -11.86
C ALA A 257 19.56 1.04 -12.13
N PRO A 258 20.39 0.90 -11.06
CA PRO A 258 20.01 1.13 -9.66
C PRO A 258 19.79 2.61 -9.36
N GLY A 259 18.97 2.89 -8.32
CA GLY A 259 18.70 4.24 -7.87
C GLY A 259 17.23 4.51 -7.56
N LYS A 260 16.86 5.79 -7.53
CA LYS A 260 15.50 6.25 -7.30
C LYS A 260 14.72 6.30 -8.61
N ILE A 261 13.59 5.63 -8.65
CA ILE A 261 12.61 5.66 -9.74
C ILE A 261 11.40 6.46 -9.27
N GLN A 262 11.03 7.53 -9.99
CA GLN A 262 9.72 8.16 -9.84
C GLN A 262 8.73 7.47 -10.76
N PHE A 263 7.46 7.36 -10.31
CA PHE A 263 6.44 6.73 -11.13
C PHE A 263 5.04 7.26 -10.81
N ARG A 264 4.09 6.97 -11.69
CA ARG A 264 2.65 7.10 -11.45
C ARG A 264 1.91 5.95 -12.12
N ALA A 265 0.66 5.74 -11.73
CA ALA A 265 -0.25 4.84 -12.43
C ALA A 265 -1.48 5.61 -12.89
N VAL A 266 -1.92 5.39 -14.12
CA VAL A 266 -3.11 5.99 -14.70
C VAL A 266 -4.08 4.91 -15.16
N ALA A 267 -5.39 5.12 -14.94
CA ALA A 267 -6.44 4.25 -15.48
C ALA A 267 -6.73 4.67 -16.93
N ILE A 268 -6.41 3.80 -17.90
CA ILE A 268 -6.48 4.11 -19.34
C ILE A 268 -7.92 4.30 -19.77
N ASN A 269 -8.81 3.43 -19.35
CA ASN A 269 -10.23 3.43 -19.69
C ASN A 269 -11.06 4.50 -18.94
N GLU A 270 -10.45 5.20 -17.99
CA GLU A 270 -11.06 6.35 -17.27
C GLU A 270 -10.39 7.68 -17.66
N GLY A 271 -10.06 7.84 -18.94
CA GLY A 271 -9.51 9.09 -19.50
C GLY A 271 -8.08 9.40 -19.04
N HIS A 272 -7.28 8.36 -18.77
CA HIS A 272 -5.90 8.49 -18.28
C HIS A 272 -5.78 9.23 -16.93
N ALA A 273 -6.80 9.11 -16.09
CA ALA A 273 -6.78 9.74 -14.78
C ALA A 273 -5.74 9.08 -13.85
N PRO A 274 -4.89 9.84 -13.16
CA PRO A 274 -3.97 9.28 -12.17
C PRO A 274 -4.74 8.60 -11.04
N VAL A 275 -4.37 7.36 -10.72
CA VAL A 275 -4.86 6.58 -9.58
C VAL A 275 -3.80 6.48 -8.49
N LEU A 276 -2.52 6.42 -8.88
CA LEU A 276 -1.36 6.66 -8.05
C LEU A 276 -0.56 7.82 -8.66
N ASP A 277 -0.11 8.78 -7.84
CA ASP A 277 0.70 9.91 -8.30
C ASP A 277 1.79 10.25 -7.28
N ARG A 278 2.82 10.99 -7.72
CA ARG A 278 3.97 11.37 -6.87
C ARG A 278 4.62 10.17 -6.19
N CYS A 279 4.72 9.07 -6.91
CA CYS A 279 5.25 7.84 -6.35
C CYS A 279 6.76 7.75 -6.59
N GLU A 280 7.42 7.05 -5.68
CA GLU A 280 8.85 6.79 -5.78
C GLU A 280 9.21 5.39 -5.28
N ALA A 281 10.27 4.82 -5.83
CA ALA A 281 10.84 3.55 -5.41
C ALA A 281 12.36 3.63 -5.39
N THR A 282 12.99 2.87 -4.48
CA THR A 282 14.45 2.70 -4.43
C THR A 282 14.79 1.28 -4.87
N ILE A 283 15.68 1.18 -5.86
CA ILE A 283 16.15 -0.08 -6.46
C ILE A 283 17.67 -0.14 -6.35
N ILE A 284 18.18 -1.25 -5.81
CA ILE A 284 19.61 -1.52 -5.65
C ILE A 284 20.14 -2.47 -6.72
#